data_d860d770a8bc6a422fdd73a80a0e2690
#
_entry.id   d860d770a8bc6a422fdd73a80a0e2690
#
_cell.length_a   1.000
_cell.length_b   1.000
_cell.length_c   1.000
_cell.angle_alpha   90.00
_cell.angle_beta   90.00
_cell.angle_gamma   90.00
#
_symmetry.space_group_name_H-M   'P 1'
#
loop_
_entity.id
_entity.type
_entity.pdbx_description
1 polymer ?
#
loop_
_entity_poly.entity_id
_entity_poly.type
_entity_poly.pdbx_seq_one_letter_code
_entity_poly.pdbx_strand_id
1 'polypeptide(L)'
;MAINNIMQRKAIPELLNKKYYIPEYQRGYRWEDKQVLNLLDDLDTFFSGDTKGQFYCLQPIVVKEVTIDNEKWLEVIDGQQRLTTILILMKVFDQLNAPKFGLPKTHSYTIRYATRPSIQNIFDTISITSEPSTNKAVIDESKNQWPGMIDSLYIYNAAKTILNWFMDEQPRIFRYGQYFYNTVNSGDKSVQVVWYETNEDKDPHDIFNRMNSLK
;
A
#
# COMPACT_ATOMS: atom_id res chain seq x y z
N MET A 1 2.96 -16.25 29.65
CA MET A 1 2.28 -15.00 29.27
C MET A 1 1.11 -15.37 28.38
N ALA A 2 -0.04 -14.74 28.54
CA ALA A 2 -1.20 -15.03 27.70
C ALA A 2 -0.88 -14.57 26.26
N ILE A 3 -1.07 -15.45 25.29
CA ILE A 3 -0.93 -15.15 23.86
C ILE A 3 -2.13 -14.27 23.50
N ASN A 4 -1.90 -12.98 23.36
CA ASN A 4 -2.95 -12.02 23.02
C ASN A 4 -2.88 -11.72 21.52
N ASN A 5 -3.45 -12.63 20.72
CA ASN A 5 -3.60 -12.38 19.28
C ASN A 5 -4.76 -11.40 19.07
N ILE A 6 -4.51 -10.35 18.32
CA ILE A 6 -5.50 -9.33 17.99
C ILE A 6 -5.95 -9.54 16.55
N MET A 7 -7.25 -9.80 16.37
CA MET A 7 -7.87 -9.81 15.05
C MET A 7 -8.93 -8.72 14.99
N GLN A 8 -8.76 -7.77 14.08
CA GLN A 8 -9.68 -6.63 13.93
C GLN A 8 -9.68 -6.09 12.51
N ARG A 9 -10.70 -5.34 12.15
CA ARG A 9 -10.70 -4.57 10.92
C ARG A 9 -10.00 -3.24 11.18
N LYS A 10 -9.15 -2.83 10.25
CA LYS A 10 -8.52 -1.49 10.24
C LYS A 10 -8.76 -0.82 8.91
N ALA A 11 -9.19 0.43 8.93
CA ALA A 11 -9.24 1.26 7.74
C ALA A 11 -7.83 1.73 7.33
N ILE A 12 -7.66 2.15 6.09
CA ILE A 12 -6.36 2.61 5.59
C ILE A 12 -5.71 3.68 6.48
N PRO A 13 -6.43 4.70 7.01
CA PRO A 13 -5.83 5.68 7.92
C PRO A 13 -5.19 5.08 9.17
N GLU A 14 -5.66 3.94 9.64
CA GLU A 14 -5.11 3.26 10.83
C GLU A 14 -3.81 2.50 10.55
N LEU A 15 -3.45 2.34 9.27
CA LEU A 15 -2.16 1.79 8.83
C LEU A 15 -1.06 2.85 8.76
N LEU A 16 -1.44 4.14 8.70
CA LEU A 16 -0.51 5.25 8.53
C LEU A 16 0.36 5.45 9.77
N ASN A 17 1.50 6.14 9.60
CA ASN A 17 2.47 6.44 10.66
C ASN A 17 3.07 5.22 11.36
N LYS A 18 2.93 4.03 10.77
CA LYS A 18 3.52 2.80 11.28
C LYS A 18 4.83 2.49 10.54
N LYS A 19 5.66 1.66 11.17
CA LYS A 19 6.91 1.16 10.61
C LYS A 19 6.75 -0.33 10.34
N TYR A 20 6.81 -0.72 9.07
CA TYR A 20 6.68 -2.11 8.62
C TYR A 20 8.03 -2.67 8.21
N TYR A 21 8.35 -3.84 8.71
CA TYR A 21 9.59 -4.57 8.42
C TYR A 21 9.28 -5.83 7.61
N ILE A 22 9.89 -5.95 6.44
CA ILE A 22 9.78 -7.12 5.58
C ILE A 22 11.02 -7.98 5.80
N PRO A 23 10.88 -9.16 6.45
CA PRO A 23 12.00 -10.00 6.81
C PRO A 23 12.67 -10.65 5.59
N GLU A 24 13.86 -11.22 5.78
CA GLU A 24 14.69 -11.75 4.71
C GLU A 24 14.12 -12.96 3.98
N TYR A 25 13.27 -13.75 4.64
CA TYR A 25 12.58 -14.90 4.02
C TYR A 25 11.47 -14.46 3.05
N GLN A 26 11.08 -13.19 3.06
CA GLN A 26 10.10 -12.64 2.14
C GLN A 26 10.78 -12.15 0.86
N ARG A 27 10.13 -12.41 -0.29
CA ARG A 27 10.60 -11.86 -1.58
C ARG A 27 10.43 -10.35 -1.63
N GLY A 28 11.14 -9.68 -2.55
CA GLY A 28 10.91 -8.27 -2.86
C GLY A 28 9.55 -8.02 -3.51
N TYR A 29 9.27 -6.76 -3.85
CA TYR A 29 8.04 -6.40 -4.55
C TYR A 29 8.03 -6.99 -5.97
N ARG A 30 6.93 -7.65 -6.35
CA ARG A 30 6.82 -8.42 -7.61
C ARG A 30 5.44 -8.35 -8.27
N TRP A 31 4.54 -7.50 -7.80
CA TRP A 31 3.28 -7.31 -8.51
C TRP A 31 3.53 -6.67 -9.87
N GLU A 32 2.92 -7.25 -10.88
CA GLU A 32 2.87 -6.78 -12.26
C GLU A 32 1.61 -5.94 -12.47
N ASP A 33 1.50 -5.32 -13.63
CA ASP A 33 0.38 -4.44 -13.98
C ASP A 33 -0.98 -5.09 -13.73
N LYS A 34 -1.11 -6.40 -14.03
CA LYS A 34 -2.36 -7.14 -13.84
C LYS A 34 -2.84 -7.13 -12.39
N GLN A 35 -1.96 -7.41 -11.42
CA GLN A 35 -2.33 -7.43 -10.00
C GLN A 35 -2.64 -6.01 -9.49
N VAL A 36 -1.89 -5.03 -9.97
CA VAL A 36 -2.13 -3.62 -9.63
C VAL A 36 -3.48 -3.18 -10.17
N LEU A 37 -3.77 -3.41 -11.46
CA LEU A 37 -5.04 -3.05 -12.08
C LEU A 37 -6.23 -3.75 -11.41
N ASN A 38 -6.13 -5.04 -11.11
CA ASN A 38 -7.20 -5.76 -10.41
C ASN A 38 -7.55 -5.07 -9.09
N LEU A 39 -6.55 -4.66 -8.30
CA LEU A 39 -6.80 -3.94 -7.05
C LEU A 39 -7.50 -2.59 -7.30
N LEU A 40 -7.05 -1.83 -8.30
CA LEU A 40 -7.58 -0.50 -8.60
C LEU A 40 -9.01 -0.58 -9.14
N ASP A 41 -9.29 -1.53 -10.03
CA ASP A 41 -10.61 -1.72 -10.64
C ASP A 41 -11.63 -2.23 -9.60
N ASP A 42 -11.21 -3.09 -8.69
CA ASP A 42 -12.05 -3.54 -7.56
C ASP A 42 -12.42 -2.34 -6.66
N LEU A 43 -11.46 -1.48 -6.34
CA LEU A 43 -11.70 -0.27 -5.56
C LEU A 43 -12.62 0.71 -6.29
N ASP A 44 -12.42 0.93 -7.59
CA ASP A 44 -13.25 1.84 -8.37
C ASP A 44 -14.68 1.32 -8.53
N THR A 45 -14.84 0.02 -8.75
CA THR A 45 -16.15 -0.64 -8.77
C THR A 45 -16.89 -0.43 -7.46
N PHE A 46 -16.20 -0.63 -6.32
CA PHE A 46 -16.75 -0.38 -5.00
C PHE A 46 -17.10 1.10 -4.79
N PHE A 47 -16.23 2.02 -5.16
CA PHE A 47 -16.47 3.46 -4.99
C PHE A 47 -17.59 3.99 -5.88
N SER A 48 -17.77 3.43 -7.06
CA SER A 48 -18.82 3.83 -8.02
C SER A 48 -20.19 3.26 -7.69
N GLY A 49 -20.27 2.12 -6.98
CA GLY A 49 -21.52 1.46 -6.61
C GLY A 49 -22.32 2.25 -5.58
N ASP A 50 -23.63 1.93 -5.44
CA ASP A 50 -24.50 2.50 -4.40
C ASP A 50 -24.38 1.65 -3.11
N THR A 51 -23.29 1.84 -2.38
CA THR A 51 -22.91 1.00 -1.23
C THR A 51 -22.62 1.85 0.01
N LYS A 52 -23.52 2.80 0.35
CA LYS A 52 -23.38 3.64 1.57
C LYS A 52 -23.20 2.79 2.82
N GLY A 53 -22.25 3.21 3.68
CA GLY A 53 -21.97 2.55 4.95
C GLY A 53 -21.30 1.19 4.83
N GLN A 54 -20.96 0.76 3.62
CA GLN A 54 -20.23 -0.49 3.38
C GLN A 54 -18.71 -0.27 3.35
N PHE A 55 -17.98 -1.36 3.44
CA PHE A 55 -16.53 -1.32 3.31
C PHE A 55 -16.05 -2.34 2.27
N TYR A 56 -15.00 -1.99 1.55
CA TYR A 56 -14.24 -2.92 0.73
C TYR A 56 -13.18 -3.56 1.62
N CYS A 57 -13.21 -4.89 1.71
CA CYS A 57 -12.26 -5.63 2.53
C CYS A 57 -11.09 -6.12 1.67
N LEU A 58 -9.95 -5.50 1.84
CA LEU A 58 -8.70 -6.04 1.33
C LEU A 58 -8.34 -7.34 2.07
N GLN A 59 -7.60 -8.20 1.40
CA GLN A 59 -7.10 -9.44 2.01
C GLN A 59 -6.30 -9.16 3.29
N PRO A 60 -6.14 -10.14 4.19
CA PRO A 60 -5.49 -9.95 5.48
C PRO A 60 -4.07 -9.39 5.39
N ILE A 61 -3.71 -8.61 6.41
CA ILE A 61 -2.34 -8.22 6.74
C ILE A 61 -2.00 -8.85 8.09
N VAL A 62 -0.95 -9.66 8.11
CA VAL A 62 -0.50 -10.38 9.30
C VAL A 62 0.82 -9.79 9.75
N VAL A 63 0.90 -9.37 11.01
CA VAL A 63 2.09 -8.73 11.56
C VAL A 63 2.45 -9.27 12.95
N LYS A 64 3.72 -9.07 13.32
CA LYS A 64 4.26 -9.30 14.66
C LYS A 64 5.05 -8.07 15.09
N GLU A 65 4.86 -7.59 16.32
CA GLU A 65 5.71 -6.52 16.87
C GLU A 65 7.13 -7.05 17.11
N VAL A 66 8.13 -6.34 16.60
CA VAL A 66 9.56 -6.62 16.78
C VAL A 66 10.31 -5.36 17.12
N THR A 67 11.46 -5.48 17.77
CA THR A 67 12.35 -4.37 18.07
C THR A 67 13.57 -4.45 17.17
N ILE A 68 13.81 -3.42 16.35
CA ILE A 68 14.96 -3.30 15.44
C ILE A 68 15.61 -1.95 15.71
N ASP A 69 16.92 -1.94 15.96
CA ASP A 69 17.69 -0.72 16.25
C ASP A 69 17.07 0.14 17.39
N ASN A 70 16.57 -0.52 18.45
CA ASN A 70 15.85 0.09 19.60
C ASN A 70 14.53 0.77 19.23
N GLU A 71 13.97 0.51 18.07
CA GLU A 71 12.68 1.02 17.63
C GLU A 71 11.67 -0.09 17.43
N LYS A 72 10.38 0.22 17.67
CA LYS A 72 9.28 -0.71 17.42
C LYS A 72 8.94 -0.74 15.93
N TRP A 73 8.91 -1.94 15.38
CA TRP A 73 8.51 -2.25 14.01
C TRP A 73 7.44 -3.33 14.01
N LEU A 74 6.67 -3.37 12.94
CA LEU A 74 5.72 -4.43 12.64
C LEU A 74 6.32 -5.32 11.55
N GLU A 75 6.84 -6.49 11.94
CA GLU A 75 7.28 -7.50 10.99
C GLU A 75 6.07 -8.03 10.23
N VAL A 76 6.11 -7.93 8.91
CA VAL A 76 5.01 -8.37 8.03
C VAL A 76 5.19 -9.84 7.71
N ILE A 77 4.29 -10.67 8.21
CA ILE A 77 4.26 -12.12 7.96
C ILE A 77 3.49 -12.41 6.66
N ASP A 78 2.39 -11.68 6.41
CA ASP A 78 1.64 -11.72 5.15
C ASP A 78 1.09 -10.34 4.79
N GLY A 79 0.88 -10.11 3.50
CA GLY A 79 0.32 -8.86 2.97
C GLY A 79 1.35 -7.84 2.48
N GLN A 80 2.64 -8.19 2.42
CA GLN A 80 3.71 -7.27 2.01
C GLN A 80 3.48 -6.65 0.62
N GLN A 81 3.04 -7.43 -0.37
CA GLN A 81 2.80 -6.92 -1.72
C GLN A 81 1.70 -5.86 -1.72
N ARG A 82 0.61 -6.09 -0.98
CA ARG A 82 -0.50 -5.14 -0.82
C ARG A 82 -0.05 -3.86 -0.12
N LEU A 83 0.65 -3.99 1.01
CA LEU A 83 1.20 -2.82 1.70
C LEU A 83 2.09 -2.00 0.78
N THR A 84 2.97 -2.65 0.02
CA THR A 84 3.84 -1.95 -0.92
C THR A 84 3.04 -1.25 -2.02
N THR A 85 2.04 -1.92 -2.62
CA THR A 85 1.19 -1.31 -3.65
C THR A 85 0.38 -0.13 -3.09
N ILE A 86 -0.19 -0.26 -1.89
CA ILE A 86 -0.90 0.84 -1.21
C ILE A 86 0.04 2.04 -0.99
N LEU A 87 1.29 1.81 -0.60
CA LEU A 87 2.28 2.87 -0.45
C LEU A 87 2.55 3.59 -1.77
N ILE A 88 2.76 2.85 -2.87
CA ILE A 88 2.96 3.41 -4.20
C ILE A 88 1.73 4.22 -4.64
N LEU A 89 0.53 3.66 -4.42
CA LEU A 89 -0.74 4.30 -4.75
C LEU A 89 -0.89 5.65 -4.01
N MET A 90 -0.58 5.69 -2.72
CA MET A 90 -0.60 6.93 -1.93
C MET A 90 0.42 7.95 -2.45
N LYS A 91 1.64 7.52 -2.79
CA LYS A 91 2.69 8.40 -3.33
C LYS A 91 2.29 9.03 -4.66
N VAL A 92 1.69 8.27 -5.56
CA VAL A 92 1.18 8.77 -6.85
C VAL A 92 -0.01 9.71 -6.64
N PHE A 93 -0.97 9.33 -5.80
CA PHE A 93 -2.14 10.14 -5.51
C PHE A 93 -1.78 11.50 -4.90
N ASP A 94 -0.87 11.54 -3.93
CA ASP A 94 -0.44 12.78 -3.28
C ASP A 94 0.16 13.78 -4.27
N GLN A 95 0.90 13.30 -5.27
CA GLN A 95 1.47 14.17 -6.29
C GLN A 95 0.45 14.66 -7.31
N LEU A 96 -0.56 13.84 -7.65
CA LEU A 96 -1.66 14.26 -8.51
C LEU A 96 -2.57 15.30 -7.82
N ASN A 97 -2.71 15.20 -6.52
CA ASN A 97 -3.70 15.93 -5.73
C ASN A 97 -3.12 17.18 -5.04
N ALA A 98 -1.85 17.15 -4.65
CA ALA A 98 -1.22 18.21 -3.86
C ALA A 98 -1.32 19.62 -4.46
N PRO A 99 -1.21 19.83 -5.79
CA PRO A 99 -1.29 21.17 -6.38
C PRO A 99 -2.72 21.66 -6.64
N LYS A 100 -3.71 20.76 -6.76
CA LYS A 100 -5.04 21.10 -7.33
C LYS A 100 -6.17 21.24 -6.32
N PHE A 101 -6.09 20.59 -5.17
CA PHE A 101 -7.24 20.45 -4.27
C PHE A 101 -6.99 20.93 -2.85
N GLY A 102 -5.79 21.43 -2.51
CA GLY A 102 -5.48 21.93 -1.17
C GLY A 102 -5.59 20.86 -0.07
N LEU A 103 -5.63 19.58 -0.45
CA LEU A 103 -5.67 18.50 0.52
C LEU A 103 -4.29 18.37 1.21
N PRO A 104 -4.27 18.15 2.53
CA PRO A 104 -3.02 17.92 3.22
C PRO A 104 -2.32 16.70 2.61
N LYS A 105 -0.99 16.76 2.46
CA LYS A 105 -0.22 15.57 2.13
C LYS A 105 -0.59 14.47 3.08
N THR A 106 -1.00 13.34 2.55
CA THR A 106 -1.36 12.21 3.40
C THR A 106 -0.13 11.72 4.12
N HIS A 107 -0.27 11.50 5.43
CA HIS A 107 0.76 10.80 6.17
C HIS A 107 0.88 9.40 5.58
N SER A 108 2.12 8.99 5.33
CA SER A 108 2.44 7.67 4.79
C SER A 108 2.96 6.78 5.93
N TYR A 109 3.24 5.53 5.64
CA TYR A 109 3.96 4.63 6.51
C TYR A 109 5.34 4.30 5.92
N THR A 110 6.22 3.75 6.75
CA THR A 110 7.55 3.32 6.33
C THR A 110 7.58 1.82 6.10
N ILE A 111 8.17 1.37 4.99
CA ILE A 111 8.47 -0.04 4.73
C ILE A 111 9.98 -0.22 4.61
N ARG A 112 10.57 -1.08 5.46
CA ARG A 112 11.98 -1.45 5.40
C ARG A 112 12.10 -2.93 5.02
N TYR A 113 12.83 -3.23 3.97
CA TYR A 113 13.16 -4.60 3.56
C TYR A 113 14.51 -5.02 4.14
N ALA A 114 14.57 -6.15 4.82
CA ALA A 114 15.79 -6.66 5.46
C ALA A 114 16.97 -6.80 4.47
N THR A 115 16.71 -7.43 3.33
CA THR A 115 17.72 -7.73 2.32
C THR A 115 17.92 -6.63 1.28
N ARG A 116 17.14 -5.54 1.37
CA ARG A 116 17.09 -4.47 0.36
C ARG A 116 16.87 -3.11 1.02
N PRO A 117 17.80 -2.65 1.86
CA PRO A 117 17.59 -1.42 2.63
C PRO A 117 17.40 -0.18 1.76
N SER A 118 17.93 -0.19 0.54
CA SER A 118 17.77 0.90 -0.43
C SER A 118 16.37 1.02 -1.04
N ILE A 119 15.52 0.00 -0.92
CA ILE A 119 14.14 0.04 -1.46
C ILE A 119 13.33 1.19 -0.85
N GLN A 120 13.55 1.53 0.40
CA GLN A 120 12.85 2.64 1.04
C GLN A 120 13.08 3.95 0.29
N ASN A 121 14.30 4.19 -0.17
CA ASN A 121 14.64 5.40 -0.92
C ASN A 121 13.96 5.43 -2.29
N ILE A 122 13.67 4.27 -2.90
CA ILE A 122 12.99 4.19 -4.18
C ILE A 122 11.60 4.82 -4.10
N PHE A 123 10.85 4.60 -3.03
CA PHE A 123 9.53 5.21 -2.87
C PHE A 123 9.59 6.74 -2.82
N ASP A 124 10.68 7.31 -2.32
CA ASP A 124 10.86 8.76 -2.23
C ASP A 124 11.34 9.37 -3.56
N THR A 125 11.84 8.54 -4.48
CA THR A 125 12.21 8.97 -5.84
C THR A 125 11.04 8.91 -6.83
N ILE A 126 9.91 8.27 -6.48
CA ILE A 126 8.70 8.31 -7.33
C ILE A 126 8.27 9.77 -7.44
N SER A 127 8.30 10.31 -8.65
CA SER A 127 7.80 11.66 -8.91
C SER A 127 7.10 11.74 -10.26
N ILE A 128 6.13 12.66 -10.37
CA ILE A 128 5.38 12.91 -11.58
C ILE A 128 5.92 14.17 -12.25
N THR A 129 6.14 14.09 -13.55
CA THR A 129 6.52 15.22 -14.41
C THR A 129 5.60 15.28 -15.64
N SER A 130 5.76 16.30 -16.48
CA SER A 130 5.06 16.38 -17.74
C SER A 130 6.00 15.98 -18.88
N GLU A 131 5.51 15.14 -19.76
CA GLU A 131 6.24 14.81 -20.99
C GLU A 131 6.33 16.04 -21.90
N PRO A 132 7.54 16.46 -22.33
CA PRO A 132 7.73 17.72 -23.06
C PRO A 132 6.94 17.81 -24.37
N SER A 133 6.73 16.69 -25.06
CA SER A 133 6.07 16.65 -26.38
C SER A 133 4.54 16.67 -26.29
N THR A 134 3.95 16.12 -25.25
CA THR A 134 2.50 15.92 -25.13
C THR A 134 1.88 16.65 -23.93
N ASN A 135 2.70 17.19 -23.06
CA ASN A 135 2.30 17.75 -21.75
C ASN A 135 1.51 16.74 -20.87
N LYS A 136 1.61 15.45 -21.17
CA LYS A 136 0.98 14.37 -20.41
C LYS A 136 1.75 14.11 -19.12
N ALA A 137 1.04 13.85 -18.02
CA ALA A 137 1.67 13.44 -16.76
C ALA A 137 2.32 12.06 -16.92
N VAL A 138 3.58 11.96 -16.56
CA VAL A 138 4.37 10.71 -16.59
C VAL A 138 5.20 10.56 -15.32
N ILE A 139 5.58 9.33 -15.00
CA ILE A 139 6.55 9.09 -13.92
C ILE A 139 7.94 9.55 -14.41
N ASP A 140 8.60 10.36 -13.61
CA ASP A 140 9.94 10.87 -13.90
C ASP A 140 11.01 9.79 -13.72
N GLU A 141 11.32 9.09 -14.80
CA GLU A 141 12.33 8.01 -14.77
C GLU A 141 13.76 8.53 -14.54
N SER A 142 14.03 9.82 -14.78
CA SER A 142 15.36 10.38 -14.52
C SER A 142 15.75 10.36 -13.05
N LYS A 143 14.76 10.28 -12.17
CA LYS A 143 14.93 10.15 -10.72
C LYS A 143 15.11 8.71 -10.23
N ASN A 144 15.06 7.73 -11.15
CA ASN A 144 15.37 6.34 -10.80
C ASN A 144 16.88 6.20 -10.53
N GLN A 145 17.26 6.33 -9.26
CA GLN A 145 18.64 6.23 -8.80
C GLN A 145 19.16 4.78 -8.69
N TRP A 146 18.30 3.79 -9.01
CA TRP A 146 18.56 2.37 -8.81
C TRP A 146 18.41 1.55 -10.10
N PRO A 147 19.05 1.99 -11.24
CA PRO A 147 18.98 1.25 -12.48
C PRO A 147 19.59 -0.15 -12.30
N GLY A 148 18.92 -1.17 -12.83
CA GLY A 148 19.38 -2.57 -12.70
C GLY A 148 18.91 -3.30 -11.44
N MET A 149 18.30 -2.62 -10.48
CA MET A 149 17.65 -3.26 -9.34
C MET A 149 16.26 -3.72 -9.75
N ILE A 150 16.01 -5.03 -9.71
CA ILE A 150 14.73 -5.61 -10.16
C ILE A 150 13.51 -5.07 -9.39
N ASP A 151 13.65 -4.82 -8.09
CA ASP A 151 12.56 -4.25 -7.27
C ASP A 151 12.20 -2.83 -7.71
N SER A 152 13.19 -2.03 -8.11
CA SER A 152 12.98 -0.70 -8.67
C SER A 152 12.09 -0.76 -9.93
N LEU A 153 12.37 -1.69 -10.83
CA LEU A 153 11.58 -1.89 -12.04
C LEU A 153 10.10 -2.15 -11.72
N TYR A 154 9.82 -3.08 -10.80
CA TYR A 154 8.44 -3.39 -10.41
C TYR A 154 7.74 -2.21 -9.73
N ILE A 155 8.44 -1.47 -8.86
CA ILE A 155 7.89 -0.30 -8.17
C ILE A 155 7.55 0.81 -9.16
N TYR A 156 8.45 1.11 -10.10
CA TYR A 156 8.21 2.14 -11.13
C TYR A 156 7.12 1.72 -12.11
N ASN A 157 7.06 0.45 -12.53
CA ASN A 157 5.97 -0.04 -13.38
C ASN A 157 4.62 0.07 -12.66
N ALA A 158 4.54 -0.32 -11.39
CA ALA A 158 3.33 -0.13 -10.59
C ALA A 158 2.94 1.35 -10.48
N ALA A 159 3.90 2.25 -10.27
CA ALA A 159 3.62 3.69 -10.24
C ALA A 159 3.09 4.22 -11.59
N LYS A 160 3.65 3.76 -12.73
CA LYS A 160 3.15 4.10 -14.07
C LYS A 160 1.73 3.57 -14.29
N THR A 161 1.47 2.33 -13.94
CA THR A 161 0.16 1.70 -14.05
C THR A 161 -0.89 2.47 -13.25
N ILE A 162 -0.57 2.83 -12.00
CA ILE A 162 -1.45 3.62 -11.13
C ILE A 162 -1.67 5.02 -11.70
N LEU A 163 -0.63 5.69 -12.18
CA LEU A 163 -0.75 7.02 -12.78
C LEU A 163 -1.66 7.00 -14.00
N ASN A 164 -1.42 6.07 -14.94
CA ASN A 164 -2.23 5.92 -16.13
C ASN A 164 -3.69 5.64 -15.78
N TRP A 165 -3.94 4.74 -14.83
CA TRP A 165 -5.29 4.41 -14.37
C TRP A 165 -6.04 5.65 -13.83
N PHE A 166 -5.40 6.52 -13.06
CA PHE A 166 -6.01 7.78 -12.62
C PHE A 166 -6.24 8.76 -13.76
N MET A 167 -5.36 8.77 -14.77
CA MET A 167 -5.45 9.71 -15.89
C MET A 167 -6.47 9.29 -16.94
N ASP A 168 -6.80 8.02 -17.05
CA ASP A 168 -7.79 7.50 -18.00
C ASP A 168 -9.20 8.03 -17.68
N GLU A 169 -9.54 8.17 -16.40
CA GLU A 169 -10.83 8.69 -15.96
C GLU A 169 -10.69 9.67 -14.79
N GLN A 170 -10.82 10.97 -15.05
CA GLN A 170 -10.68 12.03 -14.03
C GLN A 170 -11.57 11.83 -12.77
N PRO A 171 -12.83 11.33 -12.85
CA PRO A 171 -13.63 11.06 -11.66
C PRO A 171 -13.01 10.09 -10.66
N ARG A 172 -12.08 9.22 -11.07
CA ARG A 172 -11.37 8.28 -10.18
C ARG A 172 -10.57 8.99 -9.09
N ILE A 173 -9.93 10.11 -9.41
CA ILE A 173 -9.18 10.90 -8.43
C ILE A 173 -10.08 11.39 -7.31
N PHE A 174 -11.28 11.87 -7.64
CA PHE A 174 -12.24 12.38 -6.65
C PHE A 174 -12.79 11.25 -5.77
N ARG A 175 -13.22 10.15 -6.39
CA ARG A 175 -13.75 8.98 -5.65
C ARG A 175 -12.70 8.41 -4.69
N TYR A 176 -11.46 8.29 -5.17
CA TYR A 176 -10.36 7.83 -4.35
C TYR A 176 -10.12 8.78 -3.15
N GLY A 177 -10.01 10.08 -3.40
CA GLY A 177 -9.83 11.08 -2.35
C GLY A 177 -10.97 11.10 -1.33
N GLN A 178 -12.21 10.83 -1.77
CA GLN A 178 -13.38 10.81 -0.92
C GLN A 178 -13.44 9.59 0.00
N TYR A 179 -13.11 8.40 -0.48
CA TYR A 179 -13.44 7.15 0.24
C TYR A 179 -12.23 6.38 0.77
N PHE A 180 -11.07 6.49 0.13
CA PHE A 180 -9.92 5.67 0.47
C PHE A 180 -9.38 5.94 1.87
N TYR A 181 -9.48 7.19 2.34
CA TYR A 181 -9.01 7.62 3.65
C TYR A 181 -10.12 7.69 4.72
N ASN A 182 -11.30 7.13 4.44
CA ASN A 182 -12.35 7.06 5.44
C ASN A 182 -12.02 6.07 6.54
N THR A 183 -12.40 6.42 7.78
CA THR A 183 -12.24 5.56 8.95
C THR A 183 -13.32 4.47 9.01
N VAL A 184 -13.13 3.48 9.86
CA VAL A 184 -14.10 2.37 10.07
C VAL A 184 -15.51 2.92 10.45
N ASN A 185 -15.55 4.03 11.16
CA ASN A 185 -16.81 4.63 11.69
C ASN A 185 -17.28 5.86 10.90
N SER A 186 -16.81 6.06 9.68
CA SER A 186 -17.15 7.25 8.89
C SER A 186 -18.64 7.36 8.51
N GLY A 187 -19.41 6.26 8.61
CA GLY A 187 -20.79 6.21 8.14
C GLY A 187 -20.93 6.21 6.61
N ASP A 188 -19.83 6.23 5.88
CA ASP A 188 -19.72 6.19 4.43
C ASP A 188 -18.82 5.03 3.99
N LYS A 189 -18.57 4.91 2.68
CA LYS A 189 -17.66 3.90 2.14
C LYS A 189 -16.27 4.01 2.74
N SER A 190 -15.64 2.88 3.02
CA SER A 190 -14.26 2.83 3.49
C SER A 190 -13.51 1.61 2.96
N VAL A 191 -12.20 1.71 2.84
CA VAL A 191 -11.32 0.59 2.50
C VAL A 191 -10.71 0.08 3.79
N GLN A 192 -10.86 -1.21 4.06
CA GLN A 192 -10.43 -1.84 5.29
C GLN A 192 -9.61 -3.10 5.00
N VAL A 193 -8.75 -3.46 5.94
CA VAL A 193 -8.00 -4.72 5.96
C VAL A 193 -8.44 -5.57 7.14
N VAL A 194 -8.37 -6.88 7.02
CA VAL A 194 -8.36 -7.77 8.18
C VAL A 194 -6.95 -7.71 8.76
N TRP A 195 -6.83 -7.07 9.92
CA TRP A 195 -5.58 -6.94 10.64
C TRP A 195 -5.44 -8.09 11.63
N TYR A 196 -4.37 -8.86 11.51
CA TYR A 196 -4.02 -9.87 12.46
C TYR A 196 -2.64 -9.57 13.05
N GLU A 197 -2.60 -9.34 14.35
CA GLU A 197 -1.37 -9.09 15.09
C GLU A 197 -1.14 -10.26 16.04
N THR A 198 0.01 -10.93 15.90
CA THR A 198 0.37 -12.10 16.69
C THR A 198 1.58 -11.80 17.56
N ASN A 199 1.56 -12.33 18.78
CA ASN A 199 2.69 -12.34 19.69
C ASN A 199 3.27 -13.77 19.84
N GLU A 200 2.84 -14.70 19.00
CA GLU A 200 3.34 -16.07 19.06
C GLU A 200 4.79 -16.13 18.54
N ASP A 201 5.67 -16.78 19.30
CA ASP A 201 7.03 -17.15 18.85
C ASP A 201 7.00 -18.41 17.96
N LYS A 202 5.97 -18.53 17.14
CA LYS A 202 5.84 -19.60 16.16
C LYS A 202 6.44 -19.17 14.83
N ASP A 203 6.84 -20.18 14.07
CA ASP A 203 7.30 -19.98 12.71
C ASP A 203 6.24 -19.16 11.92
N PRO A 204 6.61 -18.04 11.28
CA PRO A 204 5.73 -17.28 10.43
C PRO A 204 5.02 -18.12 9.37
N HIS A 205 5.66 -19.18 8.87
CA HIS A 205 5.05 -20.14 7.94
C HIS A 205 3.88 -20.91 8.55
N ASP A 206 3.97 -21.29 9.82
CA ASP A 206 2.87 -21.98 10.49
C ASP A 206 1.66 -21.07 10.70
N ILE A 207 1.90 -19.79 10.99
CA ILE A 207 0.84 -18.79 11.11
C ILE A 207 0.16 -18.58 9.76
N PHE A 208 0.94 -18.41 8.70
CA PHE A 208 0.46 -18.26 7.33
C PHE A 208 -0.36 -19.47 6.87
N ASN A 209 0.14 -20.68 7.10
CA ASN A 209 -0.55 -21.92 6.71
C ASN A 209 -1.87 -22.08 7.44
N ARG A 210 -1.93 -21.78 8.74
CA ARG A 210 -3.19 -21.82 9.52
C ARG A 210 -4.22 -20.82 9.00
N MET A 211 -3.80 -19.61 8.66
CA MET A 211 -4.73 -18.60 8.11
C MET A 211 -5.26 -18.99 6.73
N ASN A 212 -4.45 -19.65 5.92
CA ASN A 212 -4.89 -20.13 4.60
C ASN A 212 -5.72 -21.40 4.66
N SER A 213 -5.60 -22.21 5.70
CA SER A 213 -6.44 -23.41 5.92
C SER A 213 -7.83 -23.08 6.46
N LEU A 214 -8.10 -21.84 6.87
CA LEU A 214 -9.39 -21.34 7.32
C LEU A 214 -10.22 -20.70 6.21
N LYS A 215 -9.73 -20.72 4.97
CA LYS A 215 -10.45 -20.35 3.76
C LYS A 215 -11.06 -21.57 3.12
#